data_d6777375063ff90c9f2809dbd30ce41b
#
_entry.id   d6777375063ff90c9f2809dbd30ce41b
#
_cell.length_a   1.000
_cell.length_b   1.000
_cell.length_c   1.000
_cell.angle_alpha   90.00
_cell.angle_beta   90.00
_cell.angle_gamma   90.00
#
_symmetry.space_group_name_H-M   'P 1'
#
loop_
_entity.id
_entity.type
_entity.pdbx_description
1 polymer ?
#
loop_
_entity_poly.entity_id
_entity_poly.type
_entity_poly.pdbx_seq_one_letter_code
_entity_poly.pdbx_strand_id
1 'polypeptide(L)'
;MGKTSAVHKSARRQPESVQNSVYNALRKSILNLNLAPGTVISETEISLYYKVSRTPVREAFINLAKEGLIRVIPQRETLVSRIDLGRVEQERFIRESLEMAVLEPFIEQYLPENIADLERLLDMQGAAFDRNEYINFMDLDEDFHRIFFEASGHILGGELLESMCGHYHRVRLLSILLNGIAQNIISQHRGLLSAIKNRDLPRARAVLTRHLHKLNTEKALLQESFPDYFASPQEEHSFEVDFGGMAF
;
A
#
# COMPACT_ATOMS: atom_id res chain seq x y z
N MET A 1 3.85 1.63 49.84
CA MET A 1 2.47 1.13 49.70
C MET A 1 1.81 1.82 48.53
N GLY A 2 1.26 1.06 47.62
CA GLY A 2 0.36 1.52 46.55
C GLY A 2 0.90 1.35 45.12
N LYS A 3 1.02 0.08 44.67
CA LYS A 3 1.16 -0.24 43.25
C LYS A 3 -0.19 -0.04 42.56
N THR A 4 -0.31 0.91 41.65
CA THR A 4 -1.43 0.98 40.72
C THR A 4 -1.00 0.38 39.38
N SER A 5 -1.35 -0.88 39.19
CA SER A 5 -1.27 -1.59 37.91
C SER A 5 -2.27 -0.95 36.94
N ALA A 6 -1.78 -0.25 35.92
CA ALA A 6 -2.60 0.20 34.80
C ALA A 6 -2.89 -1.02 33.91
N VAL A 7 -4.08 -1.58 34.10
CA VAL A 7 -4.65 -2.60 33.20
C VAL A 7 -4.92 -1.93 31.86
N HIS A 8 -4.14 -2.28 30.84
CA HIS A 8 -4.47 -1.96 29.45
C HIS A 8 -5.82 -2.63 29.11
N LYS A 9 -6.88 -1.83 29.16
CA LYS A 9 -8.17 -2.22 28.58
C LYS A 9 -7.97 -2.34 27.07
N SER A 10 -7.90 -3.57 26.60
CA SER A 10 -8.12 -3.91 25.18
C SER A 10 -9.39 -3.18 24.72
N ALA A 11 -9.22 -2.16 23.88
CA ALA A 11 -10.34 -1.50 23.23
C ALA A 11 -11.07 -2.55 22.41
N ARG A 12 -12.32 -2.88 22.78
CA ARG A 12 -13.20 -3.72 21.96
C ARG A 12 -13.33 -3.01 20.62
N ARG A 13 -12.73 -3.59 19.56
CA ARG A 13 -13.01 -3.20 18.18
C ARG A 13 -14.52 -3.24 18.00
N GLN A 14 -15.14 -2.11 17.72
CA GLN A 14 -16.54 -2.07 17.29
C GLN A 14 -16.67 -2.96 16.05
N PRO A 15 -17.79 -3.70 15.88
CA PRO A 15 -17.99 -4.49 14.67
C PRO A 15 -17.90 -3.56 13.46
N GLU A 16 -17.03 -3.91 12.53
CA GLU A 16 -16.84 -3.17 11.28
C GLU A 16 -18.19 -3.08 10.55
N SER A 17 -18.53 -1.90 10.06
CA SER A 17 -19.78 -1.75 9.31
C SER A 17 -19.71 -2.61 8.04
N VAL A 18 -20.85 -3.16 7.60
CA VAL A 18 -20.93 -3.96 6.37
C VAL A 18 -20.32 -3.22 5.17
N GLN A 19 -20.52 -1.90 5.12
CA GLN A 19 -19.93 -1.01 4.12
C GLN A 19 -18.41 -1.04 4.13
N ASN A 20 -17.79 -0.85 5.30
CA ASN A 20 -16.33 -0.87 5.45
C ASN A 20 -15.77 -2.26 5.11
N SER A 21 -16.48 -3.32 5.51
CA SER A 21 -16.08 -4.69 5.21
C SER A 21 -16.05 -4.99 3.70
N VAL A 22 -17.08 -4.55 2.94
CA VAL A 22 -17.11 -4.70 1.47
C VAL A 22 -16.02 -3.88 0.80
N TYR A 23 -15.86 -2.62 1.21
CA TYR A 23 -14.83 -1.74 0.68
C TYR A 23 -13.42 -2.34 0.92
N ASN A 24 -13.11 -2.74 2.16
CA ASN A 24 -11.80 -3.31 2.51
C ASN A 24 -11.52 -4.61 1.75
N ALA A 25 -12.53 -5.49 1.60
CA ALA A 25 -12.39 -6.73 0.86
C ALA A 25 -12.13 -6.49 -0.64
N LEU A 26 -12.87 -5.57 -1.27
CA LEU A 26 -12.66 -5.20 -2.67
C LEU A 26 -11.30 -4.53 -2.87
N ARG A 27 -10.97 -3.56 -2.02
CA ARG A 27 -9.69 -2.87 -2.04
C ARG A 27 -8.53 -3.87 -1.96
N LYS A 28 -8.56 -4.76 -0.97
CA LYS A 28 -7.55 -5.81 -0.82
C LYS A 28 -7.48 -6.72 -2.05
N SER A 29 -8.61 -7.08 -2.65
CA SER A 29 -8.63 -7.91 -3.87
C SER A 29 -8.00 -7.20 -5.07
N ILE A 30 -8.19 -5.89 -5.20
CA ILE A 30 -7.59 -5.07 -6.26
C ILE A 30 -6.08 -4.88 -6.02
N LEU A 31 -5.68 -4.54 -4.79
CA LEU A 31 -4.28 -4.33 -4.43
C LEU A 31 -3.45 -5.61 -4.59
N ASN A 32 -4.03 -6.76 -4.24
CA ASN A 32 -3.38 -8.08 -4.35
C ASN A 32 -3.51 -8.69 -5.75
N LEU A 33 -4.04 -7.94 -6.74
CA LEU A 33 -4.22 -8.37 -8.14
C LEU A 33 -5.14 -9.61 -8.30
N ASN A 34 -5.91 -9.98 -7.27
CA ASN A 34 -6.96 -11.02 -7.37
C ASN A 34 -8.10 -10.55 -8.28
N LEU A 35 -8.38 -9.24 -8.29
CA LEU A 35 -9.13 -8.55 -9.32
C LEU A 35 -8.11 -7.82 -10.21
N ALA A 36 -7.79 -8.44 -11.34
CA ALA A 36 -6.77 -7.94 -12.25
C ALA A 36 -7.14 -6.56 -12.83
N PRO A 37 -6.15 -5.69 -13.13
CA PRO A 37 -6.37 -4.45 -13.87
C PRO A 37 -7.14 -4.71 -15.18
N GLY A 38 -8.13 -3.87 -15.48
CA GLY A 38 -9.01 -4.03 -16.64
C GLY A 38 -10.21 -4.96 -16.45
N THR A 39 -10.31 -5.66 -15.31
CA THR A 39 -11.48 -6.51 -15.01
C THR A 39 -12.75 -5.66 -14.89
N VAL A 40 -13.80 -6.04 -15.62
CA VAL A 40 -15.13 -5.46 -15.45
C VAL A 40 -15.78 -5.99 -14.18
N ILE A 41 -16.32 -5.09 -13.37
CA ILE A 41 -17.04 -5.40 -12.14
C ILE A 41 -18.38 -4.68 -12.12
N SER A 42 -19.38 -5.25 -11.47
CA SER A 42 -20.69 -4.61 -11.32
C SER A 42 -21.19 -4.63 -9.88
N GLU A 43 -21.92 -3.57 -9.49
CA GLU A 43 -22.57 -3.51 -8.16
C GLU A 43 -23.46 -4.75 -7.92
N THR A 44 -24.10 -5.28 -8.97
CA THR A 44 -24.98 -6.44 -8.86
C THR A 44 -24.22 -7.71 -8.54
N GLU A 45 -23.14 -8.01 -9.28
CA GLU A 45 -22.32 -9.20 -9.05
C GLU A 45 -21.66 -9.17 -7.68
N ILE A 46 -21.11 -8.02 -7.30
CA ILE A 46 -20.47 -7.83 -5.99
C ILE A 46 -21.48 -7.97 -4.85
N SER A 47 -22.71 -7.43 -5.00
CA SER A 47 -23.75 -7.56 -3.98
C SER A 47 -24.20 -9.02 -3.79
N LEU A 48 -24.29 -9.76 -4.89
CA LEU A 48 -24.59 -11.20 -4.85
C LEU A 48 -23.47 -12.01 -4.22
N TYR A 49 -22.22 -11.72 -4.60
CA TYR A 49 -21.04 -12.42 -4.08
C TYR A 49 -20.89 -12.26 -2.56
N TYR A 50 -20.99 -11.01 -2.05
CA TYR A 50 -20.88 -10.73 -0.61
C TYR A 50 -22.20 -10.91 0.15
N LYS A 51 -23.31 -11.22 -0.52
CA LYS A 51 -24.65 -11.40 0.07
C LYS A 51 -25.11 -10.15 0.85
N VAL A 52 -24.88 -8.98 0.30
CA VAL A 52 -25.27 -7.68 0.86
C VAL A 52 -26.21 -6.94 -0.10
N SER A 53 -26.86 -5.84 0.37
CA SER A 53 -27.61 -4.95 -0.51
C SER A 53 -26.66 -4.15 -1.43
N ARG A 54 -27.21 -3.50 -2.47
CA ARG A 54 -26.41 -2.70 -3.40
C ARG A 54 -25.86 -1.41 -2.76
N THR A 55 -26.52 -0.87 -1.75
CA THR A 55 -26.09 0.41 -1.10
C THR A 55 -24.65 0.36 -0.60
N PRO A 56 -24.23 -0.57 0.30
CA PRO A 56 -22.84 -0.64 0.77
C PRO A 56 -21.84 -0.89 -0.39
N VAL A 57 -22.23 -1.61 -1.45
CA VAL A 57 -21.39 -1.85 -2.62
C VAL A 57 -21.17 -0.56 -3.40
N ARG A 58 -22.24 0.22 -3.63
CA ARG A 58 -22.15 1.52 -4.32
C ARG A 58 -21.26 2.50 -3.59
N GLU A 59 -21.36 2.56 -2.26
CA GLU A 59 -20.50 3.41 -1.44
C GLU A 59 -19.02 2.94 -1.49
N ALA A 60 -18.79 1.62 -1.48
CA ALA A 60 -17.46 1.05 -1.70
C ALA A 60 -16.89 1.44 -3.07
N PHE A 61 -17.71 1.39 -4.14
CA PHE A 61 -17.31 1.80 -5.49
C PHE A 61 -16.96 3.28 -5.55
N ILE A 62 -17.74 4.15 -4.90
CA ILE A 62 -17.43 5.58 -4.82
C ILE A 62 -16.06 5.83 -4.17
N ASN A 63 -15.75 5.13 -3.07
CA ASN A 63 -14.48 5.28 -2.38
C ASN A 63 -13.31 4.71 -3.21
N LEU A 64 -13.46 3.54 -3.80
CA LEU A 64 -12.45 2.95 -4.69
C LEU A 64 -12.19 3.82 -5.93
N ALA A 65 -13.22 4.49 -6.46
CA ALA A 65 -13.06 5.44 -7.57
C ALA A 65 -12.28 6.68 -7.15
N LYS A 66 -12.53 7.22 -5.94
CA LYS A 66 -11.74 8.34 -5.38
C LYS A 66 -10.26 8.00 -5.21
N GLU A 67 -9.96 6.74 -4.84
CA GLU A 67 -8.58 6.25 -4.77
C GLU A 67 -7.98 5.96 -6.16
N GLY A 68 -8.80 6.01 -7.22
CA GLY A 68 -8.38 5.65 -8.58
C GLY A 68 -8.18 4.15 -8.80
N LEU A 69 -8.68 3.30 -7.89
CA LEU A 69 -8.58 1.84 -7.99
C LEU A 69 -9.62 1.24 -8.94
N ILE A 70 -10.73 1.92 -9.16
CA ILE A 70 -11.69 1.59 -10.20
C ILE A 70 -12.03 2.83 -11.04
N ARG A 71 -12.46 2.59 -12.27
CA ARG A 71 -12.90 3.61 -13.21
C ARG A 71 -14.35 3.32 -13.61
N VAL A 72 -15.22 4.27 -13.36
CA VAL A 72 -16.64 4.19 -13.77
C VAL A 72 -16.78 4.84 -15.14
N ILE A 73 -17.23 4.07 -16.13
CA ILE A 73 -17.58 4.59 -17.46
C ILE A 73 -19.10 4.76 -17.47
N PRO A 74 -19.62 6.02 -17.50
CA PRO A 74 -21.04 6.28 -17.41
C PRO A 74 -21.83 5.49 -18.46
N GLN A 75 -22.96 4.89 -18.04
CA GLN A 75 -23.86 4.10 -18.87
C GLN A 75 -23.24 2.89 -19.58
N ARG A 76 -22.03 2.47 -19.20
CA ARG A 76 -21.33 1.33 -19.81
C ARG A 76 -20.92 0.32 -18.76
N GLU A 77 -19.81 0.58 -18.07
CA GLU A 77 -19.19 -0.42 -17.19
C GLU A 77 -18.34 0.23 -16.10
N THR A 78 -18.03 -0.54 -15.08
CA THR A 78 -17.02 -0.19 -14.08
C THR A 78 -15.86 -1.17 -14.23
N LEU A 79 -14.65 -0.64 -14.30
CA LEU A 79 -13.42 -1.41 -14.49
C LEU A 79 -12.49 -1.26 -13.28
N VAL A 80 -11.79 -2.31 -12.92
CA VAL A 80 -10.57 -2.18 -12.11
C VAL A 80 -9.55 -1.38 -12.92
N SER A 81 -9.08 -0.26 -12.37
CA SER A 81 -8.17 0.65 -13.08
C SER A 81 -6.88 -0.06 -13.46
N ARG A 82 -6.42 0.12 -14.69
CA ARG A 82 -5.06 -0.23 -15.09
C ARG A 82 -4.06 0.59 -14.29
N ILE A 83 -2.85 0.09 -14.16
CA ILE A 83 -1.77 0.76 -13.44
C ILE A 83 -1.27 1.92 -14.30
N ASP A 84 -1.43 3.13 -13.79
CA ASP A 84 -0.95 4.37 -14.39
C ASP A 84 0.46 4.66 -13.86
N LEU A 85 1.46 4.63 -14.74
CA LEU A 85 2.87 4.84 -14.36
C LEU A 85 3.18 6.29 -13.97
N GLY A 86 2.44 7.26 -14.50
CA GLY A 86 2.53 8.65 -14.08
C GLY A 86 2.09 8.81 -12.63
N ARG A 87 0.98 8.18 -12.26
CA ARG A 87 0.49 8.14 -10.89
C ARG A 87 1.40 7.34 -9.96
N VAL A 88 1.93 6.21 -10.41
CA VAL A 88 2.94 5.44 -9.64
C VAL A 88 4.11 6.33 -9.21
N GLU A 89 4.60 7.20 -10.11
CA GLU A 89 5.70 8.11 -9.79
C GLU A 89 5.32 9.18 -8.75
N GLN A 90 4.10 9.73 -8.83
CA GLN A 90 3.59 10.68 -7.85
C GLN A 90 3.39 10.01 -6.48
N GLU A 91 2.80 8.82 -6.43
CA GLU A 91 2.61 8.05 -5.21
C GLU A 91 3.96 7.67 -4.57
N ARG A 92 4.95 7.28 -5.37
CA ARG A 92 6.32 7.03 -4.92
C ARG A 92 6.95 8.30 -4.32
N PHE A 93 6.81 9.45 -5.00
CA PHE A 93 7.32 10.74 -4.50
C PHE A 93 6.72 11.11 -3.15
N ILE A 94 5.40 10.96 -2.98
CA ILE A 94 4.71 11.21 -1.71
C ILE A 94 5.26 10.27 -0.63
N ARG A 95 5.37 8.96 -0.91
CA ARG A 95 5.91 7.97 0.02
C ARG A 95 7.33 8.31 0.45
N GLU A 96 8.20 8.59 -0.52
CA GLU A 96 9.58 8.98 -0.24
C GLU A 96 9.66 10.22 0.65
N SER A 97 8.88 11.25 0.34
CA SER A 97 8.87 12.50 1.09
C SER A 97 8.45 12.28 2.54
N LEU A 98 7.41 11.48 2.79
CA LEU A 98 6.92 11.22 4.13
C LEU A 98 7.84 10.27 4.91
N GLU A 99 8.34 9.20 4.29
CA GLU A 99 9.26 8.27 4.94
C GLU A 99 10.60 8.94 5.28
N MET A 100 11.14 9.80 4.39
CA MET A 100 12.33 10.59 4.69
C MET A 100 12.12 11.57 5.82
N ALA A 101 10.93 12.17 5.93
CA ALA A 101 10.61 13.12 6.99
C ALA A 101 10.51 12.46 8.37
N VAL A 102 10.02 11.22 8.45
CA VAL A 102 9.88 10.50 9.73
C VAL A 102 11.12 9.73 10.15
N LEU A 103 12.07 9.51 9.24
CA LEU A 103 13.26 8.69 9.50
C LEU A 103 14.14 9.25 10.61
N GLU A 104 14.42 10.57 10.60
CA GLU A 104 15.23 11.23 11.62
C GLU A 104 14.55 11.25 12.99
N PRO A 105 13.27 11.71 13.12
CA PRO A 105 12.53 11.58 14.38
C PRO A 105 12.47 10.15 14.91
N PHE A 106 12.32 9.16 14.03
CA PHE A 106 12.34 7.76 14.43
C PHE A 106 13.70 7.35 15.02
N ILE A 107 14.82 7.68 14.34
CA ILE A 107 16.18 7.35 14.80
C ILE A 107 16.51 8.01 16.16
N GLU A 108 15.96 9.19 16.41
CA GLU A 108 16.20 9.91 17.66
C GLU A 108 15.47 9.31 18.85
N GLN A 109 14.27 8.75 18.65
CA GLN A 109 13.35 8.42 19.75
C GLN A 109 12.84 6.97 19.76
N TYR A 110 13.32 6.07 18.86
CA TYR A 110 12.87 4.68 18.88
C TYR A 110 13.17 4.00 20.21
N LEU A 111 12.30 3.10 20.62
CA LEU A 111 12.45 2.25 21.79
C LEU A 111 13.05 0.89 21.39
N PRO A 112 13.68 0.15 22.32
CA PRO A 112 14.22 -1.19 22.03
C PRO A 112 13.19 -2.16 21.42
N GLU A 113 11.92 -2.06 21.82
CA GLU A 113 10.82 -2.85 21.27
C GLU A 113 10.55 -2.57 19.79
N ASN A 114 10.73 -1.32 19.32
CA ASN A 114 10.58 -1.00 17.90
C ASN A 114 11.65 -1.71 17.06
N ILE A 115 12.88 -1.80 17.56
CA ILE A 115 13.96 -2.54 16.88
C ILE A 115 13.65 -4.02 16.86
N ALA A 116 13.19 -4.60 17.98
CA ALA A 116 12.81 -6.01 18.06
C ALA A 116 11.65 -6.34 17.11
N ASP A 117 10.65 -5.45 16.96
CA ASP A 117 9.57 -5.60 16.01
C ASP A 117 10.05 -5.54 14.57
N LEU A 118 10.95 -4.61 14.22
CA LEU A 118 11.56 -4.53 12.89
C LEU A 118 12.37 -5.79 12.56
N GLU A 119 13.17 -6.32 13.50
CA GLU A 119 13.91 -7.57 13.33
C GLU A 119 12.96 -8.75 13.09
N ARG A 120 11.90 -8.87 13.91
CA ARG A 120 10.89 -9.91 13.76
C ARG A 120 10.18 -9.84 12.41
N LEU A 121 9.78 -8.64 11.94
CA LEU A 121 9.15 -8.46 10.63
C LEU A 121 10.08 -8.87 9.48
N LEU A 122 11.38 -8.57 9.57
CA LEU A 122 12.36 -9.00 8.56
C LEU A 122 12.53 -10.53 8.51
N ASP A 123 12.53 -11.19 9.66
CA ASP A 123 12.60 -12.65 9.71
C ASP A 123 11.32 -13.27 9.12
N MET A 124 10.15 -12.73 9.44
CA MET A 124 8.88 -13.16 8.87
C MET A 124 8.83 -12.90 7.36
N GLN A 125 9.34 -11.75 6.89
CA GLN A 125 9.41 -11.40 5.48
C GLN A 125 10.32 -12.39 4.71
N GLY A 126 11.46 -12.76 5.29
CA GLY A 126 12.34 -13.80 4.74
C GLY A 126 11.62 -15.16 4.62
N ALA A 127 10.94 -15.58 5.69
CA ALA A 127 10.17 -16.83 5.69
C ALA A 127 8.99 -16.82 4.70
N ALA A 128 8.31 -15.67 4.51
CA ALA A 128 7.25 -15.52 3.50
C ALA A 128 7.82 -15.63 2.08
N PHE A 129 9.00 -15.06 1.83
CA PHE A 129 9.71 -15.19 0.56
C PHE A 129 10.04 -16.64 0.23
N ASP A 130 10.63 -17.36 1.19
CA ASP A 130 11.03 -18.78 1.04
C ASP A 130 9.83 -19.69 0.73
N ARG A 131 8.61 -19.28 1.16
CA ARG A 131 7.36 -20.00 0.89
C ARG A 131 6.60 -19.49 -0.33
N ASN A 132 7.13 -18.51 -1.06
CA ASN A 132 6.47 -17.82 -2.18
C ASN A 132 5.13 -17.17 -1.80
N GLU A 133 4.97 -16.75 -0.55
CA GLU A 133 3.81 -16.04 -0.02
C GLU A 133 3.92 -14.54 -0.30
N TYR A 134 3.90 -14.15 -1.57
CA TYR A 134 4.23 -12.79 -2.00
C TYR A 134 3.27 -11.71 -1.47
N ILE A 135 2.00 -12.04 -1.27
CA ILE A 135 1.02 -11.14 -0.65
C ILE A 135 1.38 -10.89 0.81
N ASN A 136 1.69 -11.96 1.56
CA ASN A 136 2.15 -11.85 2.95
C ASN A 136 3.48 -11.09 3.05
N PHE A 137 4.38 -11.30 2.08
CA PHE A 137 5.63 -10.54 1.97
C PHE A 137 5.37 -9.03 1.85
N MET A 138 4.39 -8.62 1.02
CA MET A 138 3.99 -7.22 0.86
C MET A 138 3.34 -6.64 2.11
N ASP A 139 2.44 -7.40 2.77
CA ASP A 139 1.82 -6.97 4.01
C ASP A 139 2.89 -6.71 5.09
N LEU A 140 3.91 -7.59 5.21
CA LEU A 140 5.04 -7.44 6.14
C LEU A 140 5.96 -6.27 5.78
N ASP A 141 6.12 -5.97 4.50
CA ASP A 141 6.87 -4.81 4.01
C ASP A 141 6.17 -3.49 4.42
N GLU A 142 4.86 -3.41 4.26
CA GLU A 142 4.08 -2.25 4.72
C GLU A 142 4.12 -2.10 6.24
N ASP A 143 4.03 -3.21 7.00
CA ASP A 143 4.16 -3.20 8.46
C ASP A 143 5.53 -2.70 8.91
N PHE A 144 6.62 -3.08 8.21
CA PHE A 144 7.97 -2.62 8.50
C PHE A 144 8.08 -1.08 8.38
N HIS A 145 7.59 -0.51 7.29
CA HIS A 145 7.61 0.94 7.07
C HIS A 145 6.66 1.68 8.03
N ARG A 146 5.51 1.10 8.38
CA ARG A 146 4.54 1.71 9.29
C ARG A 146 5.12 1.98 10.69
N ILE A 147 6.02 1.12 11.20
CA ILE A 147 6.69 1.33 12.50
C ILE A 147 7.38 2.69 12.57
N PHE A 148 7.94 3.20 11.47
CA PHE A 148 8.60 4.50 11.46
C PHE A 148 7.62 5.64 11.75
N PHE A 149 6.41 5.56 11.21
CA PHE A 149 5.36 6.55 11.44
C PHE A 149 4.77 6.45 12.85
N GLU A 150 4.47 5.25 13.30
CA GLU A 150 3.90 5.01 14.62
C GLU A 150 4.84 5.46 15.75
N ALA A 151 6.09 5.01 15.70
CA ALA A 151 7.08 5.31 16.73
C ALA A 151 7.55 6.78 16.72
N SER A 152 7.47 7.48 15.59
CA SER A 152 7.75 8.91 15.50
C SER A 152 6.53 9.80 15.78
N GLY A 153 5.35 9.22 16.11
CA GLY A 153 4.12 9.96 16.38
C GLY A 153 3.41 10.55 15.16
N HIS A 154 3.78 10.10 13.95
CA HIS A 154 3.22 10.59 12.67
C HIS A 154 2.23 9.60 12.04
N ILE A 155 1.36 8.97 12.85
CA ILE A 155 0.42 7.92 12.44
C ILE A 155 -0.39 8.31 11.21
N LEU A 156 -0.91 9.55 11.16
CA LEU A 156 -1.71 10.05 10.04
C LEU A 156 -0.93 10.01 8.71
N GLY A 157 0.39 10.19 8.73
CA GLY A 157 1.23 10.07 7.54
C GLY A 157 1.23 8.64 6.98
N GLY A 158 1.33 7.64 7.87
CA GLY A 158 1.23 6.23 7.49
C GLY A 158 -0.14 5.86 6.93
N GLU A 159 -1.22 6.29 7.60
CA GLU A 159 -2.60 6.10 7.11
C GLU A 159 -2.84 6.73 5.74
N LEU A 160 -2.27 7.91 5.50
CA LEU A 160 -2.34 8.58 4.20
C LEU A 160 -1.66 7.76 3.11
N LEU A 161 -0.45 7.25 3.36
CA LEU A 161 0.25 6.38 2.41
C LEU A 161 -0.55 5.12 2.09
N GLU A 162 -1.09 4.46 3.11
CA GLU A 162 -1.93 3.28 2.93
C GLU A 162 -3.13 3.57 2.05
N SER A 163 -3.79 4.72 2.21
CA SER A 163 -4.99 5.09 1.44
C SER A 163 -4.69 5.56 0.02
N MET A 164 -3.53 6.15 -0.26
CA MET A 164 -3.25 6.82 -1.54
C MET A 164 -2.36 6.03 -2.50
N CYS A 165 -1.53 5.12 -2.01
CA CYS A 165 -0.46 4.48 -2.81
C CYS A 165 -0.90 3.19 -3.52
N GLY A 166 -2.12 3.11 -4.02
CA GLY A 166 -2.67 1.87 -4.59
C GLY A 166 -2.08 1.48 -5.94
N HIS A 167 -1.68 2.41 -6.80
CA HIS A 167 -1.00 2.11 -8.06
C HIS A 167 0.45 1.70 -7.80
N TYR A 168 1.14 2.40 -6.89
CA TYR A 168 2.50 2.06 -6.46
C TYR A 168 2.55 0.69 -5.77
N HIS A 169 1.58 0.36 -4.91
CA HIS A 169 1.49 -0.96 -4.29
C HIS A 169 1.39 -2.08 -5.31
N ARG A 170 0.48 -1.95 -6.32
CA ARG A 170 0.28 -2.98 -7.35
C ARG A 170 1.52 -3.19 -8.20
N VAL A 171 2.23 -2.12 -8.58
CA VAL A 171 3.46 -2.25 -9.37
C VAL A 171 4.59 -2.88 -8.55
N ARG A 172 4.67 -2.62 -7.23
CA ARG A 172 5.62 -3.30 -6.33
C ARG A 172 5.34 -4.80 -6.23
N LEU A 173 4.05 -5.18 -6.11
CA LEU A 173 3.68 -6.59 -6.10
C LEU A 173 4.05 -7.28 -7.42
N LEU A 174 3.79 -6.67 -8.57
CA LEU A 174 4.23 -7.20 -9.87
C LEU A 174 5.74 -7.36 -9.96
N SER A 175 6.49 -6.40 -9.43
CA SER A 175 7.96 -6.44 -9.38
C SER A 175 8.47 -7.64 -8.55
N ILE A 176 7.80 -7.97 -7.45
CA ILE A 176 8.17 -9.13 -6.62
C ILE A 176 7.89 -10.46 -7.34
N LEU A 177 6.83 -10.52 -8.14
CA LEU A 177 6.49 -11.70 -8.96
C LEU A 177 7.51 -11.94 -10.08
N LEU A 178 8.23 -10.92 -10.54
CA LEU A 178 9.36 -11.06 -11.45
C LEU A 178 10.62 -11.45 -10.65
N ASN A 179 11.10 -12.66 -10.86
CA ASN A 179 12.15 -13.37 -10.12
C ASN A 179 13.33 -12.53 -9.56
N GLY A 180 13.72 -12.82 -8.33
CA GLY A 180 14.98 -12.38 -7.68
C GLY A 180 14.93 -11.03 -6.96
N ILE A 181 13.85 -10.26 -7.11
CA ILE A 181 13.74 -8.89 -6.60
C ILE A 181 13.46 -8.84 -5.11
N ALA A 182 12.67 -9.76 -4.57
CA ALA A 182 12.33 -9.80 -3.15
C ALA A 182 13.55 -9.96 -2.23
N GLN A 183 14.55 -10.71 -2.65
CA GLN A 183 15.80 -10.89 -1.89
C GLN A 183 16.58 -9.59 -1.74
N ASN A 184 16.55 -8.72 -2.77
CA ASN A 184 17.15 -7.39 -2.70
C ASN A 184 16.39 -6.47 -1.73
N ILE A 185 15.06 -6.58 -1.63
CA ILE A 185 14.25 -5.82 -0.68
C ILE A 185 14.66 -6.16 0.74
N ILE A 186 14.72 -7.46 1.08
CA ILE A 186 15.15 -7.92 2.42
C ILE A 186 16.56 -7.42 2.75
N SER A 187 17.49 -7.47 1.78
CA SER A 187 18.86 -6.97 1.96
C SER A 187 18.88 -5.47 2.23
N GLN A 188 18.07 -4.69 1.52
CA GLN A 188 17.95 -3.25 1.72
C GLN A 188 17.34 -2.92 3.09
N HIS A 189 16.28 -3.62 3.52
CA HIS A 189 15.70 -3.45 4.85
C HIS A 189 16.68 -3.80 5.96
N ARG A 190 17.45 -4.89 5.84
CA ARG A 190 18.53 -5.20 6.79
C ARG A 190 19.60 -4.10 6.84
N GLY A 191 19.95 -3.55 5.67
CA GLY A 191 20.88 -2.41 5.57
C GLY A 191 20.34 -1.16 6.25
N LEU A 192 19.04 -0.85 6.06
CA LEU A 192 18.35 0.26 6.70
C LEU A 192 18.31 0.09 8.22
N LEU A 193 17.87 -1.08 8.69
CA LEU A 193 17.85 -1.40 10.13
C LEU A 193 19.24 -1.31 10.76
N SER A 194 20.29 -1.78 10.07
CA SER A 194 21.68 -1.64 10.54
C SER A 194 22.09 -0.17 10.68
N ALA A 195 21.74 0.69 9.71
CA ALA A 195 22.02 2.12 9.78
C ALA A 195 21.25 2.80 10.92
N ILE A 196 19.97 2.44 11.12
CA ILE A 196 19.13 2.93 12.22
C ILE A 196 19.74 2.57 13.58
N LYS A 197 20.13 1.30 13.80
CA LYS A 197 20.74 0.82 15.05
C LYS A 197 22.05 1.55 15.38
N ASN A 198 22.81 1.92 14.35
CA ASN A 198 24.04 2.70 14.50
C ASN A 198 23.80 4.22 14.56
N ARG A 199 22.56 4.68 14.48
CA ARG A 199 22.18 6.11 14.41
C ARG A 199 22.86 6.85 13.24
N ASP A 200 23.14 6.13 12.15
CA ASP A 200 23.78 6.65 10.93
C ASP A 200 22.68 7.16 9.97
N LEU A 201 22.18 8.37 10.24
CA LEU A 201 21.12 8.99 9.44
C LEU A 201 21.52 9.18 7.96
N PRO A 202 22.73 9.61 7.60
CA PRO A 202 23.13 9.72 6.19
C PRO A 202 23.04 8.38 5.45
N ARG A 203 23.51 7.31 6.07
CA ARG A 203 23.42 5.95 5.51
C ARG A 203 22.00 5.46 5.44
N ALA A 204 21.20 5.68 6.48
CA ALA A 204 19.77 5.28 6.49
C ALA A 204 19.00 5.97 5.34
N ARG A 205 19.19 7.27 5.14
CA ARG A 205 18.62 8.03 4.02
C ARG A 205 19.06 7.46 2.67
N ALA A 206 20.35 7.19 2.48
CA ALA A 206 20.87 6.65 1.22
C ALA A 206 20.30 5.25 0.89
N VAL A 207 20.12 4.39 1.90
CA VAL A 207 19.53 3.07 1.73
C VAL A 207 18.04 3.20 1.39
N LEU A 208 17.30 4.04 2.12
CA LEU A 208 15.87 4.25 1.89
C LEU A 208 15.59 4.84 0.50
N THR A 209 16.35 5.85 0.07
CA THR A 209 16.26 6.38 -1.31
C THR A 209 16.44 5.27 -2.34
N ARG A 210 17.49 4.47 -2.22
CA ARG A 210 17.75 3.36 -3.15
C ARG A 210 16.60 2.35 -3.18
N HIS A 211 16.05 2.03 -2.01
CA HIS A 211 14.93 1.13 -1.85
C HIS A 211 13.69 1.62 -2.60
N LEU A 212 13.32 2.90 -2.41
CA LEU A 212 12.13 3.50 -3.01
C LEU A 212 12.28 3.79 -4.52
N HIS A 213 13.50 3.98 -5.02
CA HIS A 213 13.78 4.26 -6.45
C HIS A 213 13.95 3.01 -7.32
N LYS A 214 13.90 1.82 -6.74
CA LYS A 214 14.15 0.55 -7.43
C LYS A 214 13.28 0.35 -8.67
N LEU A 215 12.00 0.67 -8.61
CA LEU A 215 11.06 0.49 -9.71
C LEU A 215 11.42 1.27 -10.97
N ASN A 216 12.26 2.33 -10.88
CA ASN A 216 12.65 3.12 -12.04
C ASN A 216 13.42 2.30 -13.08
N THR A 217 14.13 1.26 -12.68
CA THR A 217 14.87 0.36 -13.55
C THR A 217 14.05 -0.83 -14.06
N GLU A 218 12.89 -1.07 -13.50
CA GLU A 218 12.05 -2.25 -13.75
C GLU A 218 10.82 -1.96 -14.62
N LYS A 219 10.45 -0.68 -14.79
CA LYS A 219 9.22 -0.25 -15.50
C LYS A 219 9.06 -0.90 -16.88
N ALA A 220 10.11 -0.87 -17.70
CA ALA A 220 10.05 -1.42 -19.05
C ALA A 220 9.81 -2.94 -19.05
N LEU A 221 10.51 -3.67 -18.19
CA LEU A 221 10.34 -5.12 -18.04
C LEU A 221 8.94 -5.48 -17.52
N LEU A 222 8.41 -4.69 -16.58
CA LEU A 222 7.06 -4.90 -16.04
C LEU A 222 6.00 -4.69 -17.12
N GLN A 223 6.11 -3.64 -17.94
CA GLN A 223 5.19 -3.39 -19.04
C GLN A 223 5.26 -4.48 -20.12
N GLU A 224 6.46 -4.99 -20.40
CA GLU A 224 6.64 -6.11 -21.33
C GLU A 224 6.05 -7.42 -20.81
N SER A 225 6.23 -7.68 -19.50
CA SER A 225 5.75 -8.92 -18.86
C SER A 225 4.23 -8.93 -18.60
N PHE A 226 3.63 -7.76 -18.37
CA PHE A 226 2.21 -7.59 -18.02
C PHE A 226 1.54 -6.47 -18.84
N PRO A 227 1.55 -6.52 -20.18
CA PRO A 227 1.11 -5.40 -21.03
C PRO A 227 -0.33 -4.96 -20.76
N ASP A 228 -1.23 -5.90 -20.45
CA ASP A 228 -2.65 -5.62 -20.21
C ASP A 228 -2.93 -4.97 -18.84
N TYR A 229 -1.94 -4.94 -17.93
CA TYR A 229 -2.09 -4.38 -16.58
C TYR A 229 -1.83 -2.89 -16.51
N PHE A 230 -1.16 -2.32 -17.52
CA PHE A 230 -0.79 -0.91 -17.55
C PHE A 230 -1.73 -0.07 -18.39
N ALA A 231 -1.96 1.17 -17.97
CA ALA A 231 -2.74 2.13 -18.73
C ALA A 231 -2.03 2.49 -20.03
N SER A 232 -2.80 2.65 -21.10
CA SER A 232 -2.29 3.22 -22.35
C SER A 232 -2.05 4.74 -22.20
N PRO A 233 -1.22 5.38 -23.03
CA PRO A 233 -0.99 6.83 -22.98
C PRO A 233 -2.28 7.66 -23.09
N GLN A 234 -3.32 7.12 -23.74
CA GLN A 234 -4.62 7.79 -23.84
C GLN A 234 -5.45 7.67 -22.56
N GLU A 235 -5.20 6.66 -21.74
CA GLU A 235 -5.88 6.45 -20.45
C GLU A 235 -5.20 7.23 -19.31
N GLU A 236 -3.89 7.49 -19.38
CA GLU A 236 -3.10 8.22 -18.36
C GLU A 236 -3.57 9.69 -18.18
N HIS A 237 -4.17 10.29 -19.20
CA HIS A 237 -4.62 11.69 -19.15
C HIS A 237 -6.08 11.85 -18.69
N SER A 238 -6.78 10.80 -18.34
CA SER A 238 -8.20 10.83 -17.99
C SER A 238 -8.49 11.05 -16.49
N PHE A 239 -7.55 11.60 -15.73
CA PHE A 239 -7.74 12.03 -14.34
C PHE A 239 -8.41 13.43 -14.22
N GLU A 240 -9.21 13.86 -15.19
CA GLU A 240 -10.20 14.89 -14.95
C GLU A 240 -11.33 14.26 -14.13
N VAL A 241 -11.36 14.59 -12.85
CA VAL A 241 -12.56 14.36 -12.03
C VAL A 241 -13.63 15.26 -12.62
N ASP A 242 -14.42 14.72 -13.54
CA ASP A 242 -15.62 15.39 -14.02
C ASP A 242 -16.61 15.47 -12.84
N PHE A 243 -16.61 16.60 -12.16
CA PHE A 243 -17.58 16.92 -11.10
C PHE A 243 -18.98 17.18 -11.70
N GLY A 244 -19.25 16.70 -12.94
CA GLY A 244 -20.57 16.64 -13.53
C GLY A 244 -21.39 17.88 -13.27
N GLY A 245 -21.06 19.03 -13.91
CA GLY A 245 -22.00 20.11 -14.11
C GLY A 245 -22.64 20.77 -12.89
N MET A 246 -22.00 20.78 -11.71
CA MET A 246 -22.43 21.65 -10.61
C MET A 246 -21.88 23.07 -10.86
N ALA A 247 -22.66 23.86 -11.56
CA ALA A 247 -22.49 25.32 -11.54
C ALA A 247 -22.79 25.80 -10.12
N PHE A 248 -21.81 26.46 -9.48
CA PHE A 248 -22.00 27.23 -8.26
C PHE A 248 -22.57 28.61 -8.60
#